data_eb75d83a2673446b264c49b77e5eb165
#
_entry.id   eb75d83a2673446b264c49b77e5eb165
#
_cell.length_a   1.000
_cell.length_b   1.000
_cell.length_c   1.000
_cell.angle_alpha   90.00
_cell.angle_beta   90.00
_cell.angle_gamma   90.00
#
_symmetry.space_group_name_H-M   'P 1'
#
loop_
_entity.id
_entity.type
_entity.pdbx_description
1 polymer ?
#
loop_
_entity_poly.entity_id
_entity_poly.type
_entity_poly.pdbx_seq_one_letter_code
_entity_poly.pdbx_strand_id
1 'polypeptide(L)' 'MADYYSVIATAVSRLPSQTDEAKCATYDRARTALQEALRDYEPLLLAKEQAALDDAIRTLEVINDIREEVAVPHPG' A
#
# COMPACT_ATOMS: atom_id res chain seq x y z
N MET A 1 -1.86 -15.66 -7.54
CA MET A 1 -1.15 -14.84 -6.58
C MET A 1 -1.61 -13.42 -6.65
N ALA A 2 -1.94 -12.85 -5.52
CA ALA A 2 -2.39 -11.47 -5.48
C ALA A 2 -1.18 -10.54 -5.55
N ASP A 3 -1.24 -9.58 -6.46
CA ASP A 3 -0.20 -8.58 -6.59
C ASP A 3 -0.64 -7.34 -5.81
N TYR A 4 -0.42 -7.38 -4.51
CA TYR A 4 -0.83 -6.29 -3.63
C TYR A 4 -0.12 -4.98 -3.96
N TYR A 5 1.12 -5.06 -4.40
CA TYR A 5 1.87 -3.86 -4.76
C TYR A 5 1.16 -3.09 -5.87
N SER A 6 0.78 -3.76 -6.95
CA SER A 6 0.09 -3.11 -8.06
C SER A 6 -1.25 -2.54 -7.65
N VAL A 7 -1.99 -3.28 -6.83
CA VAL A 7 -3.30 -2.82 -6.36
C VAL A 7 -3.17 -1.58 -5.51
N ILE A 8 -2.26 -1.60 -4.55
CA ILE A 8 -2.04 -0.47 -3.64
C ILE A 8 -1.48 0.74 -4.41
N ALA A 9 -0.51 0.51 -5.28
CA ALA A 9 0.08 1.60 -6.07
C ALA A 9 -0.97 2.28 -6.94
N THR A 10 -1.85 1.49 -7.57
CA THR A 10 -2.93 2.03 -8.38
C THR A 10 -3.90 2.84 -7.53
N ALA A 11 -4.29 2.31 -6.37
CA ALA A 11 -5.21 3.00 -5.48
C ALA A 11 -4.63 4.33 -5.00
N VAL A 12 -3.37 4.33 -4.62
CA VAL A 12 -2.71 5.55 -4.16
C VAL A 12 -2.59 6.57 -5.29
N SER A 13 -2.28 6.12 -6.50
CA SER A 13 -2.11 7.04 -7.63
C SER A 13 -3.41 7.72 -8.03
N ARG A 14 -4.55 7.13 -7.67
CA ARG A 14 -5.87 7.69 -7.97
C ARG A 14 -6.38 8.65 -6.91
N LEU A 15 -5.66 8.81 -5.83
CA LEU A 15 -6.08 9.71 -4.77
C LEU A 15 -6.03 11.16 -5.27
N PRO A 16 -7.05 11.94 -4.97
CA PRO A 16 -7.05 13.36 -5.34
C PRO A 16 -5.98 14.15 -4.61
N SER A 17 -5.54 13.63 -3.46
CA SER A 17 -4.50 14.25 -2.66
C SER A 17 -3.46 13.19 -2.32
N GLN A 18 -2.18 13.55 -2.44
CA GLN A 18 -1.09 12.63 -2.16
C GLN A 18 -0.49 12.88 -0.77
N THR A 19 -1.33 13.22 0.18
CA THR A 19 -0.90 13.41 1.56
C THR A 19 -0.68 12.06 2.24
N ASP A 20 0.16 12.05 3.26
CA ASP A 20 0.39 10.84 4.05
C ASP A 20 -0.90 10.34 4.69
N GLU A 21 -1.75 11.26 5.12
CA GLU A 21 -3.02 10.91 5.73
C GLU A 21 -3.92 10.17 4.75
N ALA A 22 -4.00 10.66 3.51
CA ALA A 22 -4.82 10.01 2.48
C ALA A 22 -4.26 8.63 2.13
N LYS A 23 -2.95 8.51 2.07
CA LYS A 23 -2.29 7.23 1.80
C LYS A 23 -2.53 6.23 2.92
N CYS A 24 -2.42 6.66 4.18
CA CYS A 24 -2.67 5.80 5.33
C CYS A 24 -4.12 5.31 5.34
N ALA A 25 -5.06 6.17 5.02
CA ALA A 25 -6.46 5.78 4.93
C ALA A 25 -6.67 4.70 3.87
N THR A 26 -5.97 4.81 2.75
CA THR A 26 -6.02 3.82 1.68
C THR A 26 -5.44 2.49 2.15
N TYR A 27 -4.32 2.52 2.87
CA TYR A 27 -3.70 1.31 3.39
C TYR A 27 -4.61 0.62 4.41
N ASP A 28 -5.21 1.37 5.31
CA ASP A 28 -6.12 0.82 6.30
C ASP A 28 -7.34 0.16 5.64
N ARG A 29 -7.86 0.81 4.62
CA ARG A 29 -8.99 0.27 3.87
C ARG A 29 -8.62 -1.05 3.20
N ALA A 30 -7.42 -1.13 2.64
CA ALA A 30 -6.94 -2.36 2.02
C ALA A 30 -6.80 -3.47 3.04
N ARG A 31 -6.27 -3.18 4.23
CA ARG A 31 -6.12 -4.16 5.28
C ARG A 31 -7.48 -4.69 5.75
N THR A 32 -8.43 -3.79 5.94
CA THR A 32 -9.77 -4.17 6.35
C THR A 32 -10.45 -5.04 5.30
N ALA A 33 -10.32 -4.67 4.03
CA ALA A 33 -10.90 -5.45 2.94
C ALA A 33 -10.32 -6.86 2.90
N LEU A 34 -9.01 -6.97 3.12
CA LEU A 34 -8.36 -8.27 3.14
C LEU A 34 -8.85 -9.12 4.32
N GLN A 35 -8.95 -8.52 5.49
CA GLN A 35 -9.46 -9.23 6.68
C GLN A 35 -10.87 -9.76 6.44
N GLU A 36 -11.73 -8.96 5.86
CA GLU A 36 -13.09 -9.36 5.57
C GLU A 36 -13.16 -10.46 4.51
N ALA A 37 -12.32 -10.35 3.48
CA ALA A 37 -12.30 -11.33 2.42
C ALA A 37 -11.82 -12.70 2.91
N LEU A 38 -10.91 -12.73 3.87
CA LEU A 38 -10.28 -13.96 4.34
C LEU A 38 -10.73 -14.41 5.72
N ARG A 39 -11.75 -13.78 6.29
CA ARG A 39 -12.15 -14.09 7.68
C ARG A 39 -12.66 -15.53 7.83
N ASP A 40 -13.19 -16.11 6.77
CA ASP A 40 -13.69 -17.48 6.79
C ASP A 40 -12.61 -18.51 6.43
N TYR A 41 -11.41 -18.04 6.11
CA TYR A 41 -10.30 -18.90 5.79
C TYR A 41 -9.44 -19.15 7.02
N GLU A 42 -8.44 -20.00 6.88
CA GLU A 42 -7.56 -20.31 7.99
C GLU A 42 -6.81 -19.08 8.48
N PRO A 43 -6.66 -18.93 9.81
CA PRO A 43 -5.91 -17.78 10.35
C PRO A 43 -4.49 -17.68 9.81
N LEU A 44 -3.87 -18.82 9.52
CA LEU A 44 -2.51 -18.82 8.98
C LEU A 44 -2.47 -18.16 7.60
N LEU A 45 -3.48 -18.44 6.77
CA LEU A 45 -3.56 -17.83 5.46
C LEU A 45 -3.76 -16.32 5.57
N LEU A 46 -4.62 -15.89 6.49
CA LEU A 46 -4.84 -14.47 6.71
C LEU A 46 -3.55 -13.77 7.14
N ALA A 47 -2.82 -14.36 8.08
CA ALA A 47 -1.56 -13.79 8.54
C ALA A 47 -0.54 -13.69 7.42
N LYS A 48 -0.47 -14.70 6.58
CA LYS A 48 0.45 -14.73 5.44
C LYS A 48 0.11 -13.65 4.44
N GLU A 49 -1.17 -13.49 4.13
CA GLU A 49 -1.60 -12.50 3.16
C GLU A 49 -1.47 -11.08 3.70
N GLN A 50 -1.71 -10.89 4.99
CA GLN A 50 -1.50 -9.59 5.60
C GLN A 50 -0.02 -9.20 5.60
N ALA A 51 0.86 -10.16 5.83
CA ALA A 51 2.30 -9.91 5.75
C ALA A 51 2.70 -9.48 4.35
N ALA A 52 2.13 -10.12 3.32
CA ALA A 52 2.40 -9.75 1.94
C ALA A 52 1.90 -8.35 1.62
N LEU A 53 0.72 -8.00 2.13
CA LEU A 53 0.16 -6.67 1.94
C LEU A 53 1.02 -5.60 2.62
N ASP A 54 1.43 -5.84 3.86
CA ASP A 54 2.28 -4.92 4.59
C ASP A 54 3.62 -4.73 3.90
N ASP A 55 4.17 -5.81 3.35
CA ASP A 55 5.41 -5.74 2.60
C ASP A 55 5.25 -4.89 1.33
N ALA A 56 4.13 -5.03 0.66
CA ALA A 56 3.83 -4.22 -0.53
C ALA A 56 3.72 -2.74 -0.18
N ILE A 57 3.08 -2.43 0.93
CA ILE A 57 2.94 -1.05 1.41
C ILE A 57 4.30 -0.47 1.73
N ARG A 58 5.13 -1.23 2.44
CA ARG A 58 6.48 -0.79 2.79
C ARG A 58 7.31 -0.51 1.55
N THR A 59 7.23 -1.41 0.57
CA THR A 59 7.97 -1.25 -0.69
C THR A 59 7.52 0.02 -1.41
N LEU A 60 6.23 0.27 -1.45
CA LEU A 60 5.71 1.46 -2.10
C LEU A 60 6.18 2.74 -1.41
N GLU A 61 6.18 2.74 -0.08
CA GLU A 61 6.64 3.90 0.66
C GLU A 61 8.12 4.19 0.43
N VAL A 62 8.94 3.14 0.40
CA VAL A 62 10.37 3.29 0.11
C VAL A 62 10.57 3.86 -1.29
N ILE A 63 9.84 3.34 -2.27
CA ILE A 63 9.94 3.84 -3.64
C ILE A 63 9.51 5.29 -3.73
N ASN A 64 8.44 5.66 -3.03
CA ASN A 64 7.98 7.04 -3.03
C ASN A 64 9.01 7.99 -2.40
N ASP A 65 9.66 7.56 -1.32
CA ASP A 65 10.72 8.35 -0.68
C ASP A 65 11.90 8.56 -1.62
N ILE A 66 12.32 7.49 -2.30
CA ILE A 66 13.42 7.58 -3.26
C ILE A 66 13.03 8.50 -4.41
N ARG A 67 11.79 8.38 -4.89
CA ARG A 67 11.32 9.19 -5.99
C ARG A 67 11.29 10.67 -5.62
N GLU A 68 10.88 10.98 -4.40
CA GLU A 68 10.86 12.35 -3.92
C GLU A 68 12.28 12.94 -3.86
N GLU A 69 13.24 12.16 -3.40
CA GLU A 69 14.64 12.62 -3.36
C GLU A 69 15.20 12.87 -4.75
N VAL A 70 14.90 11.97 -5.68
CA VAL A 70 15.39 12.09 -7.05
C VAL A 70 14.68 13.17 -7.83
N ALA A 71 13.39 13.34 -7.52
CA ALA A 71 12.55 14.30 -8.24
C ALA A 71 12.59 15.71 -7.66
N VAL A 72 13.38 15.95 -6.63
CA VAL A 72 13.49 17.28 -6.05
C VAL A 72 13.93 18.25 -7.15
N PRO A 73 13.12 19.24 -7.47
CA PRO A 73 13.49 20.18 -8.50
C PRO A 73 14.69 20.99 -8.03
N HIS A 74 15.68 21.02 -8.86
CA HIS A 74 16.82 21.81 -8.56
C HIS A 74 16.47 23.26 -8.76
N PRO A 75 16.69 24.08 -7.77
CA PRO A 75 16.52 25.49 -7.96
C PRO A 75 17.64 25.92 -8.87
N GLY A 76 17.32 26.15 -9.94
CA GLY A 76 18.34 26.49 -10.90
C GLY A 76 18.68 27.10 -11.56
#